data_1531dc5732c93aeaca125e579186ac9f
#
_entry.id   1531dc5732c93aeaca125e579186ac9f
#
_cell.length_a   1.000
_cell.length_b   1.000
_cell.length_c   1.000
_cell.angle_alpha   90.00
_cell.angle_beta   90.00
_cell.angle_gamma   90.00
#
_symmetry.space_group_name_H-M   'P 1'
#
loop_
_entity.id
_entity.type
_entity.pdbx_description
1 polymer ?
#
loop_
_entity_poly.entity_id
_entity_poly.type
_entity_poly.pdbx_seq_one_letter_code
_entity_poly.pdbx_strand_id
1 'polypeptide(L)'
;MVNNINNIKNENILEAAIKLLSVHGTSVPTAKIAQQAAVSNGTLFNYYPTKQALLDGVYLSIKKEVSTHVINQVAKETKHIKDLILLLWQQFISWAMTNPLKQQVASLLRSSLAISDEVRALVDDIFRFINIKLKEAQNNQIIRDMPTEFLCEIAVAQMQATIQHARVNDFSQQQLSQLIQQSFEVYWNGIKT
;
A
#
# COMPACT_ATOMS: atom_id res chain seq x y z
N MET A 1 28.30 11.05 8.75
CA MET A 1 27.56 12.29 8.42
C MET A 1 27.00 12.31 6.99
N VAL A 2 27.77 11.97 5.94
CA VAL A 2 27.31 12.01 4.52
C VAL A 2 26.10 11.11 4.25
N ASN A 3 26.05 9.88 4.79
CA ASN A 3 24.91 8.96 4.61
C ASN A 3 23.61 9.49 5.21
N ASN A 4 23.68 10.25 6.32
CA ASN A 4 22.50 10.79 6.96
C ASN A 4 21.87 11.94 6.15
N ILE A 5 22.69 12.80 5.55
CA ILE A 5 22.25 13.93 4.70
C ILE A 5 21.62 13.41 3.40
N ASN A 6 22.18 12.33 2.83
CA ASN A 6 21.61 11.71 1.63
C ASN A 6 20.25 11.07 1.91
N ASN A 7 20.06 10.41 3.05
CA ASN A 7 18.76 9.87 3.44
C ASN A 7 17.71 10.97 3.62
N ILE A 8 18.05 12.07 4.32
CA ILE A 8 17.14 13.19 4.53
C ILE A 8 16.68 13.81 3.20
N LYS A 9 17.61 14.01 2.24
CA LYS A 9 17.23 14.56 0.93
C LYS A 9 16.32 13.60 0.15
N ASN A 10 16.58 12.31 0.20
CA ASN A 10 15.73 11.31 -0.44
C ASN A 10 14.32 11.31 0.17
N GLU A 11 14.21 11.32 1.49
CA GLU A 11 12.93 11.41 2.21
C GLU A 11 12.16 12.67 1.82
N ASN A 12 12.82 13.84 1.78
CA ASN A 12 12.20 15.10 1.35
C ASN A 12 11.66 15.02 -0.10
N ILE A 13 12.39 14.39 -1.02
CA ILE A 13 11.94 14.20 -2.41
C ILE A 13 10.70 13.32 -2.44
N LEU A 14 10.70 12.19 -1.72
CA LEU A 14 9.55 11.28 -1.68
C LEU A 14 8.30 11.94 -1.06
N GLU A 15 8.45 12.67 0.03
CA GLU A 15 7.36 13.39 0.68
C GLU A 15 6.78 14.50 -0.23
N ALA A 16 7.64 15.28 -0.88
CA ALA A 16 7.23 16.30 -1.84
C ALA A 16 6.48 15.67 -3.03
N ALA A 17 6.99 14.54 -3.54
CA ALA A 17 6.35 13.80 -4.61
C ALA A 17 4.96 13.29 -4.19
N ILE A 18 4.82 12.70 -3.00
CA ILE A 18 3.53 12.21 -2.49
C ILE A 18 2.51 13.36 -2.41
N LYS A 19 2.89 14.52 -1.85
CA LYS A 19 2.02 15.70 -1.75
C LYS A 19 1.55 16.19 -3.12
N LEU A 20 2.46 16.29 -4.08
CA LEU A 20 2.12 16.81 -5.41
C LEU A 20 1.36 15.78 -6.27
N LEU A 21 1.70 14.50 -6.18
CA LEU A 21 0.99 13.43 -6.87
C LEU A 21 -0.46 13.28 -6.37
N SER A 22 -0.71 13.49 -5.09
CA SER A 22 -2.07 13.42 -4.54
C SER A 22 -3.01 14.50 -5.09
N VAL A 23 -2.46 15.65 -5.51
CA VAL A 23 -3.24 16.79 -6.04
C VAL A 23 -3.28 16.80 -7.56
N HIS A 24 -2.14 16.51 -8.20
CA HIS A 24 -1.96 16.71 -9.64
C HIS A 24 -1.85 15.40 -10.44
N GLY A 25 -1.91 14.26 -9.77
CA GLY A 25 -1.68 12.97 -10.42
C GLY A 25 -0.28 12.80 -10.97
N THR A 26 -0.10 11.83 -11.86
CA THR A 26 1.21 11.50 -12.45
C THR A 26 1.71 12.53 -13.46
N SER A 27 0.90 13.54 -13.83
CA SER A 27 1.29 14.59 -14.78
C SER A 27 2.21 15.66 -14.17
N VAL A 28 2.35 15.73 -12.82
CA VAL A 28 3.18 16.73 -12.15
C VAL A 28 4.62 16.76 -12.69
N PRO A 29 5.19 17.95 -13.03
CA PRO A 29 6.57 18.07 -13.49
C PRO A 29 7.56 17.78 -12.35
N THR A 30 8.66 17.08 -12.66
CA THR A 30 9.73 16.79 -11.68
C THR A 30 10.37 18.06 -11.11
N ALA A 31 10.44 19.14 -11.90
CA ALA A 31 10.93 20.45 -11.43
C ALA A 31 10.10 21.02 -10.26
N LYS A 32 8.76 20.83 -10.25
CA LYS A 32 7.91 21.23 -9.13
C LYS A 32 8.19 20.37 -7.88
N ILE A 33 8.47 19.09 -8.10
CA ILE A 33 8.82 18.17 -6.99
C ILE A 33 10.16 18.56 -6.38
N ALA A 34 11.19 18.85 -7.21
CA ALA A 34 12.48 19.32 -6.73
C ALA A 34 12.36 20.62 -5.92
N GLN A 35 11.59 21.59 -6.43
CA GLN A 35 11.32 22.86 -5.75
C GLN A 35 10.62 22.62 -4.39
N GLN A 36 9.58 21.79 -4.35
CA GLN A 36 8.86 21.45 -3.12
C GLN A 36 9.73 20.70 -2.10
N ALA A 37 10.67 19.90 -2.58
CA ALA A 37 11.63 19.17 -1.74
C ALA A 37 12.82 20.01 -1.29
N ALA A 38 12.89 21.30 -1.69
CA ALA A 38 14.02 22.22 -1.45
C ALA A 38 15.36 21.65 -1.95
N VAL A 39 15.36 20.98 -3.11
CA VAL A 39 16.56 20.47 -3.77
C VAL A 39 16.67 21.01 -5.20
N SER A 40 17.88 21.00 -5.77
CA SER A 40 18.05 21.31 -7.20
C SER A 40 17.51 20.17 -8.08
N ASN A 41 17.13 20.49 -9.34
CA ASN A 41 16.78 19.46 -10.32
C ASN A 41 17.90 18.43 -10.49
N GLY A 42 19.16 18.85 -10.54
CA GLY A 42 20.31 17.94 -10.62
C GLY A 42 20.38 16.99 -9.42
N THR A 43 20.08 17.48 -8.21
CA THR A 43 20.02 16.64 -7.02
C THR A 43 18.91 15.60 -7.15
N LEU A 44 17.69 16.00 -7.60
CA LEU A 44 16.59 15.07 -7.80
C LEU A 44 16.97 13.98 -8.82
N PHE A 45 17.55 14.35 -9.96
CA PHE A 45 17.96 13.39 -10.99
C PHE A 45 19.13 12.50 -10.60
N ASN A 46 19.96 12.89 -9.62
CA ASN A 46 20.96 12.00 -9.02
C ASN A 46 20.32 10.85 -8.21
N TYR A 47 19.17 11.08 -7.56
CA TYR A 47 18.41 10.04 -6.85
C TYR A 47 17.51 9.24 -7.79
N TYR A 48 16.86 9.92 -8.72
CA TYR A 48 15.85 9.37 -9.63
C TYR A 48 16.12 9.85 -11.05
N PRO A 49 16.92 9.13 -11.86
CA PRO A 49 17.37 9.57 -13.18
C PRO A 49 16.25 9.89 -14.16
N THR A 50 15.06 9.34 -13.94
CA THR A 50 13.88 9.56 -14.78
C THR A 50 12.65 9.82 -13.92
N LYS A 51 11.59 10.36 -14.53
CA LYS A 51 10.28 10.47 -13.87
C LYS A 51 9.73 9.10 -13.50
N GLN A 52 9.95 8.10 -14.34
CA GLN A 52 9.58 6.70 -14.07
C GLN A 52 10.26 6.21 -12.79
N ALA A 53 11.58 6.37 -12.67
CA ALA A 53 12.33 5.98 -11.48
C ALA A 53 11.83 6.68 -10.20
N LEU A 54 11.38 7.94 -10.31
CA LEU A 54 10.80 8.67 -9.19
C LEU A 54 9.44 8.07 -8.78
N LEU A 55 8.55 7.79 -9.73
CA LEU A 55 7.25 7.17 -9.45
C LEU A 55 7.42 5.78 -8.85
N ASP A 56 8.34 4.99 -9.38
CA ASP A 56 8.73 3.68 -8.86
C ASP A 56 9.25 3.78 -7.43
N GLY A 57 10.13 4.74 -7.16
CA GLY A 57 10.67 5.00 -5.82
C GLY A 57 9.58 5.39 -4.82
N VAL A 58 8.66 6.26 -5.21
CA VAL A 58 7.49 6.64 -4.39
C VAL A 58 6.62 5.43 -4.07
N TYR A 59 6.25 4.65 -5.10
CA TYR A 59 5.41 3.48 -4.92
C TYR A 59 6.05 2.44 -4.01
N LEU A 60 7.31 2.11 -4.27
CA LEU A 60 8.06 1.13 -3.49
C LEU A 60 8.25 1.58 -2.02
N SER A 61 8.51 2.89 -1.79
CA SER A 61 8.64 3.42 -0.43
C SER A 61 7.36 3.27 0.38
N ILE A 62 6.20 3.59 -0.22
CA ILE A 62 4.88 3.42 0.42
C ILE A 62 4.62 1.93 0.70
N LYS A 63 4.91 1.04 -0.26
CA LYS A 63 4.68 -0.40 -0.09
C LYS A 63 5.57 -1.02 1.00
N LYS A 64 6.82 -0.59 1.12
CA LYS A 64 7.70 -0.99 2.22
C LYS A 64 7.20 -0.51 3.58
N GLU A 65 6.71 0.73 3.66
CA GLU A 65 6.11 1.26 4.90
C GLU A 65 4.86 0.46 5.30
N VAL A 66 3.95 0.20 4.36
CA VAL A 66 2.77 -0.65 4.58
C VAL A 66 3.19 -2.03 5.06
N SER A 67 4.15 -2.66 4.38
CA SER A 67 4.65 -3.98 4.76
C SER A 67 5.20 -3.99 6.18
N THR A 68 6.04 -3.01 6.54
CA THR A 68 6.59 -2.90 7.89
C THR A 68 5.49 -2.74 8.94
N HIS A 69 4.50 -1.89 8.67
CA HIS A 69 3.38 -1.66 9.60
C HIS A 69 2.49 -2.88 9.76
N VAL A 70 2.16 -3.54 8.64
CA VAL A 70 1.18 -4.65 8.58
C VAL A 70 1.83 -5.98 8.96
N ILE A 71 3.00 -6.32 8.38
CA ILE A 71 3.60 -7.65 8.49
C ILE A 71 4.26 -7.87 9.85
N ASN A 72 4.95 -6.86 10.40
CA ASN A 72 5.66 -7.01 11.68
C ASN A 72 4.72 -7.32 12.86
N GLN A 73 3.45 -6.91 12.75
CA GLN A 73 2.44 -7.22 13.77
C GLN A 73 1.80 -8.60 13.55
N VAL A 74 1.75 -9.07 12.31
CA VAL A 74 1.04 -10.28 11.90
C VAL A 74 1.88 -11.55 12.05
N ALA A 75 3.19 -11.47 11.84
CA ALA A 75 4.07 -12.64 11.74
C ALA A 75 4.23 -13.45 13.05
N LYS A 76 3.70 -12.97 14.16
CA LYS A 76 3.97 -13.57 15.49
C LYS A 76 2.81 -14.33 16.13
N GLU A 77 1.57 -14.18 15.68
CA GLU A 77 0.42 -14.55 16.56
C GLU A 77 -0.69 -15.39 15.92
N THR A 78 -0.77 -15.58 14.60
CA THR A 78 -1.95 -16.19 13.99
C THR A 78 -1.72 -17.59 13.43
N LYS A 79 -2.41 -18.58 14.03
CA LYS A 79 -2.41 -19.98 13.55
C LYS A 79 -3.46 -20.24 12.47
N HIS A 80 -4.54 -19.44 12.43
CA HIS A 80 -5.65 -19.63 11.52
C HIS A 80 -5.66 -18.57 10.41
N ILE A 81 -5.91 -19.00 9.17
CA ILE A 81 -5.93 -18.10 8.01
C ILE A 81 -6.98 -16.99 8.14
N LYS A 82 -8.14 -17.26 8.75
CA LYS A 82 -9.18 -16.26 9.00
C LYS A 82 -8.66 -15.11 9.85
N ASP A 83 -7.99 -15.43 10.95
CA ASP A 83 -7.46 -14.44 11.90
C ASP A 83 -6.31 -13.66 11.27
N LEU A 84 -5.47 -14.32 10.46
CA LEU A 84 -4.41 -13.70 9.70
C LEU A 84 -4.97 -12.63 8.75
N ILE A 85 -5.97 -12.99 7.93
CA ILE A 85 -6.56 -12.06 6.97
C ILE A 85 -7.29 -10.92 7.69
N LEU A 86 -8.01 -11.20 8.78
CA LEU A 86 -8.67 -10.15 9.58
C LEU A 86 -7.65 -9.15 10.14
N LEU A 87 -6.54 -9.63 10.67
CA LEU A 87 -5.49 -8.76 11.20
C LEU A 87 -4.85 -7.90 10.11
N LEU A 88 -4.53 -8.50 8.93
CA LEU A 88 -4.06 -7.75 7.75
C LEU A 88 -5.06 -6.66 7.35
N TRP A 89 -6.36 -6.98 7.36
CA TRP A 89 -7.45 -6.07 7.04
C TRP A 89 -7.49 -4.87 7.98
N GLN A 90 -7.48 -5.13 9.28
CA GLN A 90 -7.48 -4.11 10.34
C GLN A 90 -6.24 -3.21 10.26
N GLN A 91 -5.05 -3.80 10.12
CA GLN A 91 -3.80 -3.07 10.09
C GLN A 91 -3.67 -2.19 8.84
N PHE A 92 -4.07 -2.72 7.67
CA PHE A 92 -4.03 -1.93 6.44
C PHE A 92 -5.00 -0.76 6.48
N ILE A 93 -6.25 -0.96 6.93
CA ILE A 93 -7.23 0.13 7.00
C ILE A 93 -6.80 1.16 8.05
N SER A 94 -6.31 0.74 9.21
CA SER A 94 -5.78 1.64 10.24
C SER A 94 -4.64 2.50 9.69
N TRP A 95 -3.66 1.89 9.04
CA TRP A 95 -2.57 2.63 8.38
C TRP A 95 -3.10 3.60 7.32
N ALA A 96 -4.04 3.18 6.49
CA ALA A 96 -4.60 4.00 5.44
C ALA A 96 -5.36 5.22 5.98
N MET A 97 -6.08 5.07 7.09
CA MET A 97 -6.79 6.17 7.73
C MET A 97 -5.84 7.22 8.34
N THR A 98 -4.69 6.77 8.85
CA THR A 98 -3.66 7.67 9.41
C THR A 98 -2.71 8.23 8.34
N ASN A 99 -2.66 7.63 7.14
CA ASN A 99 -1.79 8.04 6.02
C ASN A 99 -2.59 8.31 4.72
N PRO A 100 -3.56 9.25 4.72
CA PRO A 100 -4.50 9.42 3.62
C PRO A 100 -3.84 9.75 2.28
N LEU A 101 -2.82 10.62 2.26
CA LEU A 101 -2.13 11.00 1.03
C LEU A 101 -1.32 9.83 0.45
N LYS A 102 -0.61 9.09 1.30
CA LYS A 102 0.16 7.92 0.87
C LYS A 102 -0.74 6.83 0.29
N GLN A 103 -1.87 6.57 0.94
CA GLN A 103 -2.85 5.59 0.47
C GLN A 103 -3.45 6.02 -0.88
N GLN A 104 -3.82 7.30 -1.05
CA GLN A 104 -4.34 7.84 -2.30
C GLN A 104 -3.32 7.70 -3.44
N VAL A 105 -2.06 8.09 -3.19
CA VAL A 105 -0.97 7.99 -4.19
C VAL A 105 -0.66 6.53 -4.52
N ALA A 106 -0.64 5.62 -3.54
CA ALA A 106 -0.44 4.20 -3.80
C ALA A 106 -1.56 3.60 -4.67
N SER A 107 -2.82 3.98 -4.44
CA SER A 107 -3.95 3.58 -5.28
C SER A 107 -3.85 4.13 -6.70
N LEU A 108 -3.52 5.42 -6.84
CA LEU A 108 -3.30 6.08 -8.13
C LEU A 108 -2.20 5.37 -8.94
N LEU A 109 -1.05 5.11 -8.33
CA LEU A 109 0.08 4.48 -9.00
C LEU A 109 -0.18 3.01 -9.32
N ARG A 110 -0.89 2.27 -8.47
CA ARG A 110 -1.28 0.88 -8.73
C ARG A 110 -2.16 0.75 -9.97
N SER A 111 -3.14 1.64 -10.14
CA SER A 111 -4.08 1.59 -11.28
C SER A 111 -3.51 2.18 -12.56
N SER A 112 -2.40 2.91 -12.48
CA SER A 112 -1.74 3.50 -13.63
C SER A 112 -0.74 2.52 -14.25
N LEU A 113 -0.46 2.68 -15.55
CA LEU A 113 0.66 2.00 -16.22
C LEU A 113 2.01 2.65 -15.91
N ALA A 114 2.06 3.52 -14.89
CA ALA A 114 3.22 4.33 -14.56
C ALA A 114 4.25 3.62 -13.66
N ILE A 115 4.00 2.39 -13.24
CA ILE A 115 4.94 1.61 -12.41
C ILE A 115 5.58 0.51 -13.26
N SER A 116 6.91 0.44 -13.20
CA SER A 116 7.69 -0.56 -13.94
C SER A 116 7.38 -1.99 -13.47
N ASP A 117 7.55 -2.96 -14.37
CA ASP A 117 7.34 -4.38 -14.05
C ASP A 117 8.33 -4.86 -12.98
N GLU A 118 9.56 -4.32 -12.97
CA GLU A 118 10.57 -4.63 -11.97
C GLU A 118 10.09 -4.24 -10.57
N VAL A 119 9.49 -3.06 -10.40
CA VAL A 119 8.98 -2.62 -9.10
C VAL A 119 7.69 -3.36 -8.73
N ARG A 120 6.85 -3.74 -9.69
CA ARG A 120 5.71 -4.63 -9.43
C ARG A 120 6.18 -5.96 -8.86
N ALA A 121 7.18 -6.59 -9.48
CA ALA A 121 7.75 -7.85 -9.00
C ALA A 121 8.38 -7.72 -7.59
N LEU A 122 9.06 -6.60 -7.29
CA LEU A 122 9.59 -6.34 -5.94
C LEU A 122 8.46 -6.21 -4.90
N VAL A 123 7.36 -5.57 -5.26
CA VAL A 123 6.20 -5.44 -4.37
C VAL A 123 5.52 -6.79 -4.16
N ASP A 124 5.38 -7.60 -5.19
CA ASP A 124 4.84 -8.96 -5.09
C ASP A 124 5.71 -9.83 -4.18
N ASP A 125 7.03 -9.67 -4.24
CA ASP A 125 7.96 -10.35 -3.34
C ASP A 125 7.79 -9.94 -1.87
N ILE A 126 7.60 -8.64 -1.61
CA ILE A 126 7.33 -8.11 -0.26
C ILE A 126 6.09 -8.76 0.37
N PHE A 127 5.07 -9.05 -0.43
CA PHE A 127 3.80 -9.63 0.02
C PHE A 127 3.66 -11.12 -0.29
N ARG A 128 4.70 -11.79 -0.78
CA ARG A 128 4.70 -13.22 -1.18
C ARG A 128 4.17 -14.14 -0.08
N PHE A 129 4.45 -13.86 1.19
CA PHE A 129 4.00 -14.70 2.29
C PHE A 129 2.47 -14.82 2.36
N ILE A 130 1.72 -13.77 1.93
CA ILE A 130 0.25 -13.82 1.89
C ILE A 130 -0.21 -14.86 0.88
N ASN A 131 0.37 -14.85 -0.33
CA ASN A 131 0.06 -15.84 -1.36
C ASN A 131 0.39 -17.27 -0.92
N ILE A 132 1.51 -17.47 -0.19
CA ILE A 132 1.85 -18.77 0.38
C ILE A 132 0.77 -19.22 1.37
N LYS A 133 0.33 -18.34 2.28
CA LYS A 133 -0.70 -18.66 3.28
C LYS A 133 -2.08 -18.92 2.67
N LEU A 134 -2.44 -18.18 1.63
CA LEU A 134 -3.67 -18.45 0.88
C LEU A 134 -3.60 -19.82 0.18
N LYS A 135 -2.47 -20.17 -0.44
CA LYS A 135 -2.29 -21.47 -1.10
C LYS A 135 -2.33 -22.64 -0.11
N GLU A 136 -1.72 -22.47 1.08
CA GLU A 136 -1.85 -23.45 2.18
C GLU A 136 -3.31 -23.64 2.59
N ALA A 137 -4.08 -22.54 2.70
CA ALA A 137 -5.49 -22.62 3.07
C ALA A 137 -6.37 -23.28 1.98
N GLN A 138 -6.06 -23.07 0.71
CA GLN A 138 -6.70 -23.77 -0.40
C GLN A 138 -6.41 -25.26 -0.38
N ASN A 139 -5.15 -25.65 -0.21
CA ASN A 139 -4.75 -27.07 -0.10
C ASN A 139 -5.45 -27.79 1.04
N ASN A 140 -5.74 -27.06 2.13
CA ASN A 140 -6.48 -27.55 3.29
C ASN A 140 -8.01 -27.42 3.16
N GLN A 141 -8.52 -27.00 1.98
CA GLN A 141 -9.94 -26.83 1.70
C GLN A 141 -10.66 -25.86 2.68
N ILE A 142 -9.93 -24.88 3.22
CA ILE A 142 -10.49 -23.85 4.13
C ILE A 142 -11.10 -22.71 3.30
N ILE A 143 -10.48 -22.39 2.16
CA ILE A 143 -10.94 -21.39 1.22
C ILE A 143 -11.03 -21.97 -0.19
N ARG A 144 -11.85 -21.34 -1.03
CA ARG A 144 -12.11 -21.75 -2.42
C ARG A 144 -10.83 -21.75 -3.24
N ASP A 145 -10.72 -22.71 -4.17
CA ASP A 145 -9.61 -22.78 -5.11
C ASP A 145 -9.82 -21.74 -6.23
N MET A 146 -9.16 -20.59 -6.06
CA MET A 146 -9.14 -19.45 -6.96
C MET A 146 -7.70 -18.93 -7.07
N PRO A 147 -7.31 -18.22 -8.16
CA PRO A 147 -6.00 -17.59 -8.21
C PRO A 147 -5.76 -16.71 -6.97
N THR A 148 -4.65 -16.93 -6.26
CA THR A 148 -4.34 -16.19 -5.03
C THR A 148 -4.20 -14.70 -5.27
N GLU A 149 -3.67 -14.32 -6.43
CA GLU A 149 -3.55 -12.93 -6.90
C GLU A 149 -4.93 -12.26 -6.99
N PHE A 150 -5.91 -12.98 -7.55
CA PHE A 150 -7.28 -12.49 -7.68
C PHE A 150 -7.96 -12.32 -6.29
N LEU A 151 -7.74 -13.26 -5.37
CA LEU A 151 -8.20 -13.12 -3.98
C LEU A 151 -7.60 -11.88 -3.32
N CYS A 152 -6.31 -11.60 -3.52
CA CYS A 152 -5.66 -10.38 -3.03
C CYS A 152 -6.24 -9.11 -3.67
N GLU A 153 -6.54 -9.14 -4.98
CA GLU A 153 -7.11 -7.99 -5.69
C GLU A 153 -8.51 -7.63 -5.16
N ILE A 154 -9.38 -8.63 -4.96
CA ILE A 154 -10.71 -8.43 -4.37
C ILE A 154 -10.56 -7.86 -2.95
N ALA A 155 -9.67 -8.43 -2.13
CA ALA A 155 -9.42 -7.94 -0.78
C ALA A 155 -9.02 -6.46 -0.77
N VAL A 156 -8.06 -6.08 -1.61
CA VAL A 156 -7.61 -4.69 -1.69
C VAL A 156 -8.70 -3.76 -2.20
N ALA A 157 -9.47 -4.17 -3.22
CA ALA A 157 -10.59 -3.38 -3.74
C ALA A 157 -11.66 -3.12 -2.67
N GLN A 158 -12.01 -4.15 -1.89
CA GLN A 158 -13.00 -4.02 -0.81
C GLN A 158 -12.47 -3.19 0.37
N MET A 159 -11.19 -3.36 0.76
CA MET A 159 -10.57 -2.48 1.76
C MET A 159 -10.56 -1.02 1.31
N GLN A 160 -10.30 -0.74 0.03
CA GLN A 160 -10.35 0.62 -0.52
C GLN A 160 -11.77 1.20 -0.46
N ALA A 161 -12.80 0.42 -0.80
CA ALA A 161 -14.20 0.85 -0.66
C ALA A 161 -14.55 1.17 0.81
N THR A 162 -14.09 0.34 1.76
CA THR A 162 -14.26 0.55 3.20
C THR A 162 -13.62 1.87 3.66
N ILE A 163 -12.37 2.12 3.26
CA ILE A 163 -11.62 3.34 3.57
C ILE A 163 -12.33 4.57 3.01
N GLN A 164 -12.73 4.51 1.74
CA GLN A 164 -13.41 5.61 1.07
C GLN A 164 -14.74 5.93 1.75
N HIS A 165 -15.53 4.90 2.06
CA HIS A 165 -16.83 5.07 2.73
C HIS A 165 -16.65 5.70 4.12
N ALA A 166 -15.70 5.23 4.91
CA ALA A 166 -15.43 5.78 6.24
C ALA A 166 -14.99 7.25 6.20
N ARG A 167 -14.16 7.63 5.21
CA ARG A 167 -13.68 9.01 5.05
C ARG A 167 -14.78 9.98 4.63
N VAL A 168 -15.60 9.57 3.66
CA VAL A 168 -16.69 10.44 3.15
C VAL A 168 -17.73 10.73 4.21
N ASN A 169 -17.95 9.78 5.12
CA ASN A 169 -18.98 9.89 6.17
C ASN A 169 -18.40 10.31 7.54
N ASP A 170 -17.13 10.65 7.62
CA ASP A 170 -16.43 11.10 8.83
C ASP A 170 -16.69 10.18 10.04
N PHE A 171 -16.44 8.88 9.85
CA PHE A 171 -16.73 7.84 10.85
C PHE A 171 -15.90 8.03 12.12
N SER A 172 -16.56 7.91 13.27
CA SER A 172 -15.90 7.76 14.56
C SER A 172 -15.09 6.45 14.58
N GLN A 173 -14.15 6.35 15.51
CA GLN A 173 -13.33 5.14 15.67
C GLN A 173 -14.18 3.87 15.91
N GLN A 174 -15.27 3.99 16.65
CA GLN A 174 -16.19 2.87 16.90
C GLN A 174 -16.91 2.43 15.61
N GLN A 175 -17.44 3.39 14.84
CA GLN A 175 -18.10 3.12 13.56
C GLN A 175 -17.12 2.51 12.54
N LEU A 176 -15.89 3.02 12.49
CA LEU A 176 -14.84 2.48 11.64
C LEU A 176 -14.52 1.03 12.03
N SER A 177 -14.38 0.73 13.32
CA SER A 177 -14.12 -0.65 13.80
C SER A 177 -15.24 -1.62 13.42
N GLN A 178 -16.50 -1.20 13.54
CA GLN A 178 -17.64 -1.99 13.11
C GLN A 178 -17.66 -2.22 11.59
N LEU A 179 -17.40 -1.17 10.79
CA LEU A 179 -17.35 -1.28 9.34
C LEU A 179 -16.21 -2.20 8.87
N ILE A 180 -15.05 -2.14 9.52
CA ILE A 180 -13.91 -3.03 9.24
C ILE A 180 -14.33 -4.48 9.43
N GLN A 181 -14.97 -4.80 10.55
CA GLN A 181 -15.43 -6.16 10.85
C GLN A 181 -16.48 -6.64 9.85
N GLN A 182 -17.48 -5.82 9.54
CA GLN A 182 -18.53 -6.14 8.57
C GLN A 182 -17.95 -6.34 7.16
N SER A 183 -17.07 -5.45 6.74
CA SER A 183 -16.38 -5.52 5.45
C SER A 183 -15.56 -6.83 5.34
N PHE A 184 -14.80 -7.16 6.36
CA PHE A 184 -14.05 -8.43 6.41
C PHE A 184 -14.98 -9.65 6.32
N GLU A 185 -16.10 -9.68 7.07
CA GLU A 185 -17.03 -10.81 7.04
C GLU A 185 -17.65 -11.02 5.65
N VAL A 186 -17.94 -9.95 4.91
CA VAL A 186 -18.38 -10.06 3.50
C VAL A 186 -17.32 -10.75 2.65
N TYR A 187 -16.06 -10.33 2.76
CA TYR A 187 -14.95 -10.96 2.04
C TYR A 187 -14.77 -12.42 2.44
N TRP A 188 -14.67 -12.68 3.75
CA TRP A 188 -14.44 -14.03 4.28
C TRP A 188 -15.54 -15.02 3.86
N ASN A 189 -16.81 -14.62 3.97
CA ASN A 189 -17.93 -15.45 3.57
C ASN A 189 -17.98 -15.71 2.06
N GLY A 190 -17.40 -14.81 1.26
CA GLY A 190 -17.25 -14.99 -0.18
C GLY A 190 -16.16 -16.00 -0.57
N ILE A 191 -15.10 -16.14 0.23
CA ILE A 191 -13.95 -16.98 -0.11
C ILE A 191 -13.87 -18.30 0.66
N LYS A 192 -14.49 -18.42 1.83
CA LYS A 192 -14.49 -19.69 2.57
C LYS A 192 -15.25 -20.79 1.81
N THR A 193 -14.84 -22.02 1.99
CA THR A 193 -15.50 -23.20 1.46
C THR A 193 -16.79 -23.50 2.18
#